data_178ae2aef1bc711807f546c032347c15
#
_entry.id   178ae2aef1bc711807f546c032347c15
#
_cell.length_a   1.000
_cell.length_b   1.000
_cell.length_c   1.000
_cell.angle_alpha   90.00
_cell.angle_beta   90.00
_cell.angle_gamma   90.00
#
_symmetry.space_group_name_H-M   'P 1'
#
loop_
_entity.id
_entity.type
_entity.pdbx_description
1 polymer ?
#
loop_
_entity_poly.entity_id
_entity_poly.type
_entity_poly.pdbx_seq_one_letter_code
_entity_poly.pdbx_strand_id
1 'polypeptide(L)'
;ASLHGNMFPLAFDLVPAGKKQNVVDFIQTRGMACSVYGSQFLMDALYEANDAEYALHMLTKTDDRSWYNMIRVGSTISLEAWDNKYKPNQDWNHAWGAAPANIIPRRLMGVEPLTPGFATARIKPQLASLEWAEATIPTIRGAIRMEVENKADTYVLRVTIPANMDAEVYLPLPSGKY
;
A
#
# COMPACT_ATOMS: atom_id res chain seq x y z
N ALA A 1 14.73 16.23 -11.55
CA ALA A 1 13.90 15.04 -11.54
C ALA A 1 12.61 15.31 -10.75
N SER A 2 11.49 14.72 -11.15
CA SER A 2 10.20 14.84 -10.47
C SER A 2 9.84 13.54 -9.74
N LEU A 3 9.00 13.61 -8.70
CA LEU A 3 8.47 12.42 -8.06
C LEU A 3 7.77 11.51 -9.08
N HIS A 4 6.90 12.07 -9.92
CA HIS A 4 6.13 11.31 -10.91
C HIS A 4 7.02 10.56 -11.92
N GLY A 5 8.11 11.18 -12.38
CA GLY A 5 9.09 10.55 -13.28
C GLY A 5 9.91 9.42 -12.66
N ASN A 6 9.77 9.21 -11.34
CA ASN A 6 10.44 8.14 -10.60
C ASN A 6 9.44 7.11 -10.06
N MET A 7 8.32 7.55 -9.49
CA MET A 7 7.34 6.64 -8.91
C MET A 7 6.63 5.77 -9.95
N PHE A 8 6.26 6.32 -11.12
CA PHE A 8 5.59 5.51 -12.15
C PHE A 8 6.48 4.40 -12.71
N PRO A 9 7.74 4.69 -13.15
CA PRO A 9 8.63 3.61 -13.58
C PRO A 9 8.85 2.55 -12.49
N LEU A 10 8.95 2.94 -11.23
CA LEU A 10 9.12 1.99 -10.13
C LEU A 10 7.87 1.16 -9.89
N ALA A 11 6.68 1.78 -9.89
CA ALA A 11 5.40 1.09 -9.69
C ALA A 11 5.09 0.06 -10.79
N PHE A 12 5.59 0.30 -12.01
CA PHE A 12 5.37 -0.58 -13.17
C PHE A 12 6.57 -1.47 -13.51
N ASP A 13 7.51 -1.62 -12.57
CA ASP A 13 8.73 -2.45 -12.71
C ASP A 13 9.58 -2.15 -13.97
N LEU A 14 9.63 -0.87 -14.37
CA LEU A 14 10.40 -0.39 -15.51
C LEU A 14 11.83 0.10 -15.14
N VAL A 15 12.14 0.11 -13.84
CA VAL A 15 13.44 0.54 -13.34
C VAL A 15 14.41 -0.64 -13.37
N PRO A 16 15.59 -0.52 -14.03
CA PRO A 16 16.60 -1.58 -13.96
C PRO A 16 17.00 -1.92 -12.53
N ALA A 17 17.15 -3.22 -12.22
CA ALA A 17 17.38 -3.72 -10.87
C ALA A 17 18.50 -2.97 -10.11
N GLY A 18 19.64 -2.73 -10.79
CA GLY A 18 20.79 -2.02 -10.18
C GLY A 18 20.55 -0.51 -9.92
N LYS A 19 19.38 0.04 -10.30
CA LYS A 19 19.02 1.45 -10.07
C LYS A 19 17.82 1.62 -9.17
N LYS A 20 17.13 0.53 -8.79
CA LYS A 20 15.92 0.61 -7.96
C LYS A 20 16.16 1.37 -6.65
N GLN A 21 17.25 1.06 -5.94
CA GLN A 21 17.55 1.74 -4.67
C GLN A 21 17.73 3.26 -4.86
N ASN A 22 18.46 3.71 -5.89
CA ASN A 22 18.64 5.14 -6.14
C ASN A 22 17.30 5.86 -6.41
N VAL A 23 16.35 5.16 -7.05
CA VAL A 23 15.00 5.69 -7.30
C VAL A 23 14.20 5.76 -6.01
N VAL A 24 14.28 4.74 -5.15
CA VAL A 24 13.66 4.73 -3.82
C VAL A 24 14.20 5.88 -2.96
N ASP A 25 15.52 6.01 -2.88
CA ASP A 25 16.18 7.09 -2.11
C ASP A 25 15.70 8.47 -2.59
N PHE A 26 15.59 8.66 -3.90
CA PHE A 26 15.07 9.91 -4.45
C PHE A 26 13.59 10.12 -4.08
N ILE A 27 12.74 9.10 -4.19
CA ILE A 27 11.31 9.17 -3.81
C ILE A 27 11.18 9.58 -2.35
N GLN A 28 11.97 9.00 -1.45
CA GLN A 28 11.98 9.35 -0.02
C GLN A 28 12.31 10.82 0.23
N THR A 29 13.20 11.43 -0.57
CA THR A 29 13.48 12.88 -0.46
C THR A 29 12.30 13.76 -0.87
N ARG A 30 11.32 13.22 -1.60
CA ARG A 30 10.17 13.97 -2.12
C ARG A 30 8.90 13.80 -1.28
N GLY A 31 8.82 12.75 -0.51
CA GLY A 31 7.65 12.42 0.30
C GLY A 31 6.35 12.38 -0.53
N MET A 32 5.25 12.90 0.02
CA MET A 32 3.94 12.96 -0.64
C MET A 32 3.82 14.13 -1.63
N ALA A 33 4.84 14.37 -2.48
CA ALA A 33 4.84 15.46 -3.47
C ALA A 33 4.04 15.11 -4.73
N CYS A 34 2.88 14.47 -4.57
CA CYS A 34 1.92 14.13 -5.63
C CYS A 34 0.51 14.53 -5.23
N SER A 35 -0.42 14.44 -6.18
CA SER A 35 -1.85 14.57 -5.90
C SER A 35 -2.36 13.39 -5.06
N VAL A 36 -3.55 13.54 -4.49
CA VAL A 36 -4.24 12.45 -3.78
C VAL A 36 -4.38 11.23 -4.69
N TYR A 37 -4.78 11.42 -5.95
CA TYR A 37 -4.83 10.34 -6.94
C TYR A 37 -3.44 9.70 -7.21
N GLY A 38 -2.39 10.53 -7.35
CA GLY A 38 -1.03 10.06 -7.57
C GLY A 38 -0.47 9.21 -6.42
N SER A 39 -1.00 9.38 -5.20
CA SER A 39 -0.55 8.64 -4.02
C SER A 39 -0.74 7.13 -4.15
N GLN A 40 -1.74 6.66 -4.90
CA GLN A 40 -1.93 5.25 -5.22
C GLN A 40 -0.66 4.65 -5.84
N PHE A 41 -0.10 5.31 -6.83
CA PHE A 41 1.11 4.86 -7.54
C PHE A 41 2.39 5.02 -6.71
N LEU A 42 2.43 6.05 -5.85
CA LEU A 42 3.52 6.20 -4.90
C LEU A 42 3.57 5.01 -3.93
N MET A 43 2.42 4.64 -3.39
CA MET A 43 2.32 3.50 -2.48
C MET A 43 2.64 2.19 -3.18
N ASP A 44 2.14 1.98 -4.41
CA ASP A 44 2.49 0.82 -5.22
C ASP A 44 4.01 0.73 -5.45
N ALA A 45 4.66 1.85 -5.80
CA ALA A 45 6.10 1.90 -6.03
C ALA A 45 6.91 1.50 -4.79
N LEU A 46 6.52 1.99 -3.62
CA LEU A 46 7.21 1.68 -2.36
C LEU A 46 7.08 0.20 -1.99
N TYR A 47 5.87 -0.36 -2.05
CA TYR A 47 5.65 -1.78 -1.75
C TYR A 47 6.30 -2.71 -2.77
N GLU A 48 6.31 -2.37 -4.07
CA GLU A 48 7.04 -3.13 -5.10
C GLU A 48 8.56 -3.09 -4.90
N ALA A 49 9.08 -2.01 -4.33
CA ALA A 49 10.48 -1.90 -3.96
C ALA A 49 10.83 -2.59 -2.62
N ASN A 50 9.85 -3.21 -1.94
CA ASN A 50 9.95 -3.75 -0.58
C ASN A 50 10.33 -2.69 0.47
N ASP A 51 9.96 -1.43 0.26
CA ASP A 51 10.12 -0.32 1.20
C ASP A 51 8.82 -0.11 2.01
N ALA A 52 8.37 -1.17 2.65
CA ALA A 52 7.12 -1.19 3.41
C ALA A 52 7.16 -0.23 4.61
N GLU A 53 8.33 -0.02 5.21
CA GLU A 53 8.47 0.90 6.35
C GLU A 53 8.19 2.34 5.93
N TYR A 54 8.75 2.79 4.82
CA TYR A 54 8.45 4.13 4.34
C TYR A 54 7.02 4.24 3.80
N ALA A 55 6.47 3.18 3.22
CA ALA A 55 5.06 3.13 2.82
C ALA A 55 4.13 3.28 4.03
N LEU A 56 4.39 2.57 5.13
CA LEU A 56 3.63 2.72 6.37
C LEU A 56 3.74 4.14 6.92
N HIS A 57 4.96 4.72 6.93
CA HIS A 57 5.16 6.13 7.31
C HIS A 57 4.31 7.07 6.45
N MET A 58 4.23 6.86 5.13
CA MET A 58 3.39 7.67 4.25
C MET A 58 1.89 7.51 4.53
N LEU A 59 1.43 6.32 4.90
CA LEU A 59 0.03 6.07 5.27
C LEU A 59 -0.35 6.73 6.60
N THR A 60 0.56 6.78 7.55
CA THR A 60 0.30 7.21 8.94
C THR A 60 0.74 8.62 9.27
N LYS A 61 1.42 9.32 8.35
CA LYS A 61 1.87 10.70 8.54
C LYS A 61 0.70 11.65 8.82
N THR A 62 0.99 12.78 9.48
CA THR A 62 -0.03 13.71 10.00
C THR A 62 0.11 15.14 9.49
N ASP A 63 1.01 15.39 8.52
CA ASP A 63 1.18 16.71 7.92
C ASP A 63 0.04 17.06 6.93
N ASP A 64 0.16 18.18 6.26
CA ASP A 64 -0.88 18.72 5.35
C ASP A 64 -1.16 17.84 4.12
N ARG A 65 -0.20 17.01 3.70
CA ARG A 65 -0.38 16.07 2.60
C ARG A 65 -0.50 14.66 3.13
N SER A 66 -1.56 14.41 3.88
CA SER A 66 -1.85 13.13 4.52
C SER A 66 -3.36 12.84 4.54
N TRP A 67 -3.74 11.58 4.61
CA TRP A 67 -5.13 11.21 4.85
C TRP A 67 -5.63 11.66 6.23
N TYR A 68 -4.73 11.73 7.22
CA TYR A 68 -5.07 12.30 8.53
C TYR A 68 -5.48 13.78 8.42
N ASN A 69 -4.86 14.56 7.53
CA ASN A 69 -5.27 15.95 7.32
C ASN A 69 -6.71 16.06 6.83
N MET A 70 -7.18 15.14 5.99
CA MET A 70 -8.58 15.14 5.53
C MET A 70 -9.54 15.01 6.71
N ILE A 71 -9.22 14.16 7.70
CA ILE A 71 -9.98 14.02 8.95
C ILE A 71 -9.87 15.31 9.79
N ARG A 72 -8.66 15.83 9.93
CA ARG A 72 -8.38 17.03 10.73
C ARG A 72 -9.14 18.26 10.24
N VAL A 73 -9.33 18.42 8.94
CA VAL A 73 -10.12 19.54 8.37
C VAL A 73 -11.62 19.30 8.40
N GLY A 74 -12.07 18.17 8.96
CA GLY A 74 -13.48 17.87 9.20
C GLY A 74 -14.18 17.05 8.10
N SER A 75 -13.42 16.47 7.16
CA SER A 75 -14.03 15.60 6.16
C SER A 75 -14.39 14.23 6.75
N THR A 76 -15.55 13.72 6.35
CA THR A 76 -16.04 12.38 6.72
C THR A 76 -15.83 11.34 5.61
N ILE A 77 -15.29 11.76 4.48
CA ILE A 77 -15.02 10.95 3.29
C ILE A 77 -13.74 11.47 2.62
N SER A 78 -13.15 10.70 1.72
CA SER A 78 -11.94 11.11 1.01
C SER A 78 -12.15 12.36 0.14
N LEU A 79 -11.17 13.27 0.18
CA LEU A 79 -11.14 14.51 -0.59
C LEU A 79 -10.49 14.30 -1.98
N GLU A 80 -10.79 15.20 -2.90
CA GLU A 80 -10.14 15.28 -4.21
C GLU A 80 -8.67 15.72 -4.13
N ALA A 81 -8.36 16.63 -3.21
CA ALA A 81 -7.02 17.13 -2.96
C ALA A 81 -6.67 17.04 -1.47
N TRP A 82 -5.39 17.17 -1.12
CA TRP A 82 -4.93 17.05 0.28
C TRP A 82 -5.51 18.10 1.23
N ASP A 83 -5.89 19.28 0.69
CA ASP A 83 -6.44 20.40 1.44
C ASP A 83 -6.99 21.46 0.48
N ASN A 84 -7.91 22.33 0.93
CA ASN A 84 -8.44 23.46 0.16
C ASN A 84 -7.34 24.44 -0.29
N LYS A 85 -6.22 24.53 0.44
CA LYS A 85 -5.09 25.39 0.03
C LYS A 85 -4.40 24.92 -1.24
N TYR A 86 -4.51 23.63 -1.59
CA TYR A 86 -3.97 23.07 -2.84
C TYR A 86 -4.98 23.13 -4.00
N LYS A 87 -6.27 23.08 -3.67
CA LYS A 87 -7.38 23.20 -4.62
C LYS A 87 -8.60 23.82 -3.92
N PRO A 88 -8.81 25.14 -3.99
CA PRO A 88 -9.89 25.82 -3.25
C PRO A 88 -11.30 25.33 -3.59
N ASN A 89 -11.50 24.84 -4.81
CA ASN A 89 -12.78 24.30 -5.30
C ASN A 89 -12.77 22.77 -5.41
N GLN A 90 -12.06 22.08 -4.51
CA GLN A 90 -12.03 20.61 -4.51
C GLN A 90 -13.39 20.02 -4.12
N ASP A 91 -13.64 18.82 -4.63
CA ASP A 91 -14.76 18.02 -4.16
C ASP A 91 -14.43 17.38 -2.79
N TRP A 92 -15.41 17.46 -1.89
CA TRP A 92 -15.34 16.87 -0.56
C TRP A 92 -15.88 15.43 -0.51
N ASN A 93 -16.12 14.84 -1.66
CA ASN A 93 -16.55 13.47 -1.85
C ASN A 93 -15.92 12.93 -3.15
N HIS A 94 -14.69 12.42 -3.06
CA HIS A 94 -13.96 12.00 -4.25
C HIS A 94 -13.28 10.65 -4.04
N ALA A 95 -13.75 9.64 -4.81
CA ALA A 95 -13.34 8.25 -4.67
C ALA A 95 -11.83 8.02 -4.86
N TRP A 96 -11.15 8.78 -5.72
CA TRP A 96 -9.70 8.61 -5.92
C TRP A 96 -8.86 8.98 -4.68
N GLY A 97 -9.45 9.64 -3.69
CA GLY A 97 -8.81 9.90 -2.40
C GLY A 97 -8.75 8.68 -1.49
N ALA A 98 -9.47 7.61 -1.83
CA ALA A 98 -9.56 6.39 -1.03
C ALA A 98 -8.45 5.37 -1.34
N ALA A 99 -7.27 5.79 -1.81
CA ALA A 99 -6.14 4.89 -2.08
C ALA A 99 -5.82 3.91 -0.93
N PRO A 100 -5.88 4.27 0.36
CA PRO A 100 -5.65 3.32 1.45
C PRO A 100 -6.59 2.11 1.42
N ALA A 101 -7.84 2.27 0.99
CA ALA A 101 -8.80 1.17 0.88
C ALA A 101 -8.38 0.10 -0.15
N ASN A 102 -7.55 0.45 -1.13
CA ASN A 102 -6.94 -0.48 -2.07
C ASN A 102 -5.56 -0.95 -1.59
N ILE A 103 -4.73 -0.04 -1.10
CA ILE A 103 -3.34 -0.32 -0.71
C ILE A 103 -3.28 -1.26 0.50
N ILE A 104 -4.12 -1.07 1.51
CA ILE A 104 -4.10 -1.89 2.72
C ILE A 104 -4.36 -3.37 2.39
N PRO A 105 -5.46 -3.77 1.75
CA PRO A 105 -5.68 -5.18 1.45
C PRO A 105 -4.68 -5.74 0.44
N ARG A 106 -4.32 -4.97 -0.59
CA ARG A 106 -3.52 -5.45 -1.71
C ARG A 106 -2.03 -5.45 -1.44
N ARG A 107 -1.50 -4.47 -0.72
CA ARG A 107 -0.06 -4.29 -0.52
C ARG A 107 0.38 -4.56 0.92
N LEU A 108 -0.25 -3.92 1.91
CA LEU A 108 0.11 -4.13 3.30
C LEU A 108 -0.25 -5.55 3.75
N MET A 109 -1.50 -5.98 3.51
CA MET A 109 -1.92 -7.37 3.74
C MET A 109 -1.47 -8.32 2.62
N GLY A 110 -1.12 -7.78 1.45
CA GLY A 110 -0.46 -8.50 0.37
C GLY A 110 -1.33 -9.47 -0.41
N VAL A 111 -2.65 -9.28 -0.44
CA VAL A 111 -3.57 -10.18 -1.15
C VAL A 111 -3.88 -9.67 -2.54
N GLU A 112 -3.37 -10.36 -3.55
CA GLU A 112 -3.58 -10.04 -4.96
C GLU A 112 -3.95 -11.28 -5.79
N PRO A 113 -4.77 -11.11 -6.85
CA PRO A 113 -5.00 -12.20 -7.79
C PRO A 113 -3.74 -12.44 -8.64
N LEU A 114 -3.26 -13.67 -8.70
CA LEU A 114 -2.25 -14.10 -9.68
C LEU A 114 -2.88 -14.56 -10.97
N THR A 115 -4.09 -15.12 -10.87
CA THR A 115 -4.85 -15.56 -12.04
C THR A 115 -6.25 -14.98 -12.03
N PRO A 116 -6.92 -14.86 -13.19
CA PRO A 116 -8.28 -14.29 -13.28
C PRO A 116 -9.24 -14.93 -12.29
N GLY A 117 -10.10 -14.09 -11.68
CA GLY A 117 -11.12 -14.53 -10.73
C GLY A 117 -10.58 -15.15 -9.45
N PHE A 118 -9.35 -14.81 -9.03
CA PHE A 118 -8.73 -15.37 -7.82
C PHE A 118 -8.68 -16.92 -7.82
N ALA A 119 -8.48 -17.55 -8.98
CA ALA A 119 -8.24 -19.00 -8.98
C ALA A 119 -6.94 -19.32 -8.22
N THR A 120 -5.92 -18.48 -8.37
CA THR A 120 -4.73 -18.45 -7.52
C THR A 120 -4.56 -17.05 -6.96
N ALA A 121 -4.37 -16.92 -5.65
CA ALA A 121 -4.04 -15.68 -4.96
C ALA A 121 -2.55 -15.62 -4.61
N ARG A 122 -1.95 -14.42 -4.63
CA ARG A 122 -0.69 -14.15 -3.93
C ARG A 122 -1.02 -13.63 -2.53
N ILE A 123 -0.33 -14.13 -1.53
CA ILE A 123 -0.41 -13.68 -0.14
C ILE A 123 1.00 -13.33 0.32
N LYS A 124 1.31 -12.02 0.34
CA LYS A 124 2.62 -11.47 0.67
C LYS A 124 2.46 -10.27 1.62
N PRO A 125 2.18 -10.49 2.92
CA PRO A 125 2.01 -9.39 3.86
C PRO A 125 3.32 -8.61 4.03
N GLN A 126 3.22 -7.28 4.05
CA GLN A 126 4.34 -6.37 4.24
C GLN A 126 3.98 -5.34 5.32
N LEU A 127 3.95 -5.80 6.57
CA LEU A 127 3.44 -5.03 7.72
C LEU A 127 4.40 -3.93 8.20
N ALA A 128 5.67 -3.94 7.78
CA ALA A 128 6.69 -3.05 8.32
C ALA A 128 6.79 -3.17 9.85
N SER A 129 6.76 -2.07 10.58
CA SER A 129 6.82 -2.04 12.05
C SER A 129 5.48 -2.33 12.75
N LEU A 130 4.40 -2.65 12.03
CA LEU A 130 3.16 -3.09 12.68
C LEU A 130 3.33 -4.47 13.31
N GLU A 131 3.02 -4.58 14.59
CA GLU A 131 3.14 -5.84 15.32
C GLU A 131 1.98 -6.82 15.04
N TRP A 132 0.86 -6.30 14.54
CA TRP A 132 -0.33 -7.09 14.28
C TRP A 132 -1.22 -6.45 13.22
N ALA A 133 -1.86 -7.29 12.42
CA ALA A 133 -2.92 -6.89 11.50
C ALA A 133 -3.86 -8.06 11.21
N GLU A 134 -5.14 -7.75 11.03
CA GLU A 134 -6.11 -8.71 10.49
C GLU A 134 -6.93 -8.09 9.36
N ALA A 135 -7.38 -8.93 8.44
CA ALA A 135 -8.25 -8.51 7.36
C ALA A 135 -9.17 -9.64 6.88
N THR A 136 -10.35 -9.23 6.46
CA THR A 136 -11.24 -10.08 5.65
C THR A 136 -11.38 -9.44 4.28
N ILE A 137 -10.84 -10.11 3.25
CA ILE A 137 -10.76 -9.60 1.90
C ILE A 137 -11.75 -10.34 1.03
N PRO A 138 -12.81 -9.68 0.54
CA PRO A 138 -13.80 -10.32 -0.31
C PRO A 138 -13.22 -10.64 -1.69
N THR A 139 -13.50 -11.83 -2.18
CA THR A 139 -13.20 -12.23 -3.55
C THR A 139 -14.45 -12.83 -4.21
N ILE A 140 -14.42 -12.99 -5.53
CA ILE A 140 -15.50 -13.66 -6.26
C ILE A 140 -15.69 -15.12 -5.83
N ARG A 141 -14.69 -15.73 -5.18
CA ARG A 141 -14.73 -17.12 -4.69
C ARG A 141 -15.12 -17.23 -3.23
N GLY A 142 -15.30 -16.12 -2.54
CA GLY A 142 -15.52 -16.02 -1.09
C GLY A 142 -14.45 -15.16 -0.42
N ALA A 143 -14.55 -15.04 0.89
CA ALA A 143 -13.64 -14.19 1.66
C ALA A 143 -12.33 -14.92 2.00
N ILE A 144 -11.19 -14.25 1.74
CA ILE A 144 -9.91 -14.61 2.32
C ILE A 144 -9.83 -13.93 3.70
N ARG A 145 -9.55 -14.70 4.75
CA ARG A 145 -9.33 -14.17 6.10
C ARG A 145 -7.87 -14.32 6.48
N MET A 146 -7.30 -13.27 7.00
CA MET A 146 -5.90 -13.23 7.39
C MET A 146 -5.73 -12.60 8.77
N GLU A 147 -4.81 -13.16 9.53
CA GLU A 147 -4.30 -12.63 10.79
C GLU A 147 -2.78 -12.76 10.75
N VAL A 148 -2.09 -11.65 11.05
CA VAL A 148 -0.62 -11.61 11.06
C VAL A 148 -0.16 -11.07 12.40
N GLU A 149 0.72 -11.80 13.08
CA GLU A 149 1.51 -11.34 14.23
C GLU A 149 2.97 -11.20 13.78
N ASN A 150 3.53 -10.01 13.93
CA ASN A 150 4.89 -9.66 13.52
C ASN A 150 5.64 -9.12 14.75
N LYS A 151 6.22 -10.02 15.53
CA LYS A 151 6.98 -9.70 16.75
C LYS A 151 8.46 -9.91 16.50
N ALA A 152 9.30 -9.35 17.37
CA ALA A 152 10.76 -9.36 17.20
C ALA A 152 11.35 -10.75 16.87
N ASP A 153 10.83 -11.80 17.52
CA ASP A 153 11.37 -13.16 17.40
C ASP A 153 10.36 -14.14 16.76
N THR A 154 9.19 -13.66 16.35
CA THR A 154 8.11 -14.55 15.89
C THR A 154 7.28 -13.87 14.82
N TYR A 155 7.14 -14.54 13.70
CA TYR A 155 6.18 -14.17 12.66
C TYR A 155 5.14 -15.27 12.49
N VAL A 156 3.88 -14.96 12.74
CA VAL A 156 2.76 -15.90 12.59
C VAL A 156 1.80 -15.35 11.56
N LEU A 157 1.55 -16.15 10.53
CA LEU A 157 0.54 -15.87 9.51
C LEU A 157 -0.53 -16.96 9.56
N ARG A 158 -1.76 -16.57 9.86
CA ARG A 158 -2.95 -17.44 9.76
C ARG A 158 -3.75 -16.99 8.56
N VAL A 159 -4.03 -17.91 7.66
CA VAL A 159 -4.78 -17.62 6.43
C VAL A 159 -5.86 -18.67 6.26
N THR A 160 -7.07 -18.21 5.97
CA THR A 160 -8.19 -19.06 5.51
C THR A 160 -8.57 -18.60 4.11
N ILE A 161 -8.47 -19.50 3.15
CA ILE A 161 -8.87 -19.27 1.76
C ILE A 161 -10.18 -20.03 1.45
N PRO A 162 -11.00 -19.52 0.52
CA PRO A 162 -12.20 -20.22 0.05
C PRO A 162 -11.87 -21.57 -0.62
N ALA A 163 -12.86 -22.46 -0.67
CA ALA A 163 -12.78 -23.67 -1.49
C ALA A 163 -12.56 -23.33 -2.98
N ASN A 164 -11.88 -24.21 -3.70
CA ASN A 164 -11.53 -24.05 -5.12
C ASN A 164 -10.66 -22.81 -5.42
N MET A 165 -9.81 -22.43 -4.48
CA MET A 165 -8.79 -21.41 -4.62
C MET A 165 -7.44 -21.98 -4.17
N ASP A 166 -6.39 -21.67 -4.91
CA ASP A 166 -5.02 -21.87 -4.49
C ASP A 166 -4.38 -20.57 -4.03
N ALA A 167 -3.32 -20.64 -3.22
CA ALA A 167 -2.58 -19.45 -2.80
C ALA A 167 -1.07 -19.71 -2.79
N GLU A 168 -0.31 -18.76 -3.35
CA GLU A 168 1.13 -18.65 -3.15
C GLU A 168 1.38 -17.75 -1.93
N VAL A 169 1.94 -18.34 -0.88
CA VAL A 169 2.20 -17.63 0.38
C VAL A 169 3.68 -17.30 0.50
N TYR A 170 3.98 -16.03 0.69
CA TYR A 170 5.33 -15.51 0.89
C TYR A 170 5.53 -15.15 2.36
N LEU A 171 6.55 -15.70 2.97
CA LEU A 171 6.93 -15.38 4.34
C LEU A 171 8.23 -14.56 4.34
N PRO A 172 8.38 -13.58 5.23
CA PRO A 172 9.62 -12.82 5.31
C PRO A 172 10.77 -13.72 5.79
N LEU A 173 11.93 -13.58 5.15
CA LEU A 173 13.16 -14.17 5.65
C LEU A 173 13.66 -13.41 6.89
N PRO A 174 14.51 -14.02 7.73
CA PRO A 174 15.13 -13.36 8.89
C PRO A 174 15.87 -12.05 8.52
N SER A 175 16.27 -11.91 7.25
CA SER A 175 16.87 -10.67 6.70
C SER A 175 15.87 -9.60 6.30
N GLY A 176 14.55 -9.80 6.53
CA GLY A 176 13.48 -8.91 6.08
C GLY A 176 13.21 -8.95 4.57
N LYS A 177 13.80 -9.90 3.85
CA LYS A 177 13.54 -10.14 2.40
C LYS A 177 12.50 -11.26 2.22
N TYR A 178 11.84 -11.26 1.08
CA TYR A 178 10.90 -12.30 0.65
C TYR A 178 11.52 -13.17 -0.43
#